data_ec006555c5100ea3159026e742eec5b9
#
_entry.id   ec006555c5100ea3159026e742eec5b9
#
_cell.length_a   1.000
_cell.length_b   1.000
_cell.length_c   1.000
_cell.angle_alpha   90.00
_cell.angle_beta   90.00
_cell.angle_gamma   90.00
#
_symmetry.space_group_name_H-M   'P 1'
#
loop_
_entity.id
_entity.type
_entity.pdbx_description
1 polymer ?
#
loop_
_entity_poly.entity_id
_entity_poly.type
_entity_poly.pdbx_seq_one_letter_code
_entity_poly.pdbx_strand_id
1 'polypeptide(L)'
;MSAETTIKEAPARPHAAEPAAGAGTWPRVLTDAAGHVQQAATDHIAQRPLCWRAGTAEGLRVAPRADTLAGPGAALDPQALLEYLFFHAIPAPRTVFRGVQRLRAGHQVQWNGQQARVAPWWRPAFTPAAPGADFAALRQRFLALLESAVQRALGPGQPACFLSGGTDSSTVAGMLREVTGQAPDSYSIGFEAEGYDEMAYARIAARHFGTRHHEYYVTPQDLLDGIPLAAAAFDQPFGNSSSLPAWCCARLAKNDGFGRMLAGDGGDELFGGNSRYAKQRVFGWYGHLPGALQRGVMEPLLLGTPLGRLPLARKGASYVEQARIPMPDRLQTYNLLGRLGTEAVLTPALLAQVDRAAPLAQQRAVWAAAVADAELDRHLAFDWRYTLAESDLPKVRMATAMAGVDVAYPLLDDGLLAFSTRLPTAYKLKGLKLRWFFKEALRGFLPDEIITKPKHGFGLPFGVWASRNPKLSAFAAESVRGLADRGVLRQPFVETLLREHLPAHPGYYGEMVWISMMLEQWLRQHAPGFRVG
;
A
#
# COMPACT_ATOMS: atom_id res chain seq x y z
N MET A 1 -13.76 -3.61 -34.31
CA MET A 1 -14.46 -4.40 -33.28
C MET A 1 -13.45 -5.33 -32.66
N SER A 2 -12.79 -4.92 -31.58
CA SER A 2 -11.84 -5.73 -30.83
C SER A 2 -12.66 -6.61 -29.88
N ALA A 3 -12.52 -7.93 -29.99
CA ALA A 3 -13.13 -8.86 -29.04
C ALA A 3 -12.53 -8.62 -27.65
N GLU A 4 -13.28 -7.99 -26.76
CA GLU A 4 -12.97 -7.96 -25.34
C GLU A 4 -12.98 -9.40 -24.82
N THR A 5 -11.81 -9.90 -24.46
CA THR A 5 -11.67 -11.22 -23.85
C THR A 5 -12.32 -11.17 -22.47
N THR A 6 -13.55 -11.64 -22.36
CA THR A 6 -14.28 -11.72 -21.08
C THR A 6 -13.55 -12.71 -20.18
N ILE A 7 -12.87 -12.19 -19.16
CA ILE A 7 -12.15 -13.00 -18.17
C ILE A 7 -13.18 -13.54 -17.18
N LYS A 8 -13.46 -14.84 -17.22
CA LYS A 8 -14.26 -15.50 -16.21
C LYS A 8 -13.36 -15.90 -15.03
N GLU A 9 -13.51 -15.24 -13.90
CA GLU A 9 -12.96 -15.75 -12.64
C GLU A 9 -13.72 -17.01 -12.22
N ALA A 10 -12.98 -18.11 -12.01
CA ALA A 10 -13.58 -19.34 -11.51
C ALA A 10 -13.86 -19.22 -10.00
N PRO A 11 -14.98 -19.81 -9.48
CA PRO A 11 -15.23 -19.84 -8.05
C PRO A 11 -14.09 -20.55 -7.31
N ALA A 12 -13.64 -19.97 -6.21
CA ALA A 12 -12.53 -20.46 -5.43
C ALA A 12 -12.88 -21.76 -4.71
N ARG A 13 -12.08 -22.80 -4.92
CA ARG A 13 -11.92 -23.87 -3.91
C ARG A 13 -10.90 -23.39 -2.89
N PRO A 14 -11.12 -23.51 -1.57
CA PRO A 14 -10.10 -23.26 -0.57
C PRO A 14 -8.97 -24.26 -0.82
N HIS A 15 -7.77 -23.79 -1.14
CA HIS A 15 -6.59 -24.57 -1.45
C HIS A 15 -6.65 -25.34 -2.78
N ALA A 16 -6.55 -24.65 -3.89
CA ALA A 16 -5.99 -25.25 -5.10
C ALA A 16 -4.54 -25.66 -4.80
N ALA A 17 -4.08 -26.80 -5.37
CA ALA A 17 -2.69 -27.21 -5.18
C ALA A 17 -1.72 -26.07 -5.51
N GLU A 18 -0.68 -25.93 -4.69
CA GLU A 18 0.39 -24.98 -4.93
C GLU A 18 0.89 -25.13 -6.37
N PRO A 19 1.09 -24.05 -7.14
CA PRO A 19 1.49 -24.15 -8.53
C PRO A 19 2.72 -25.04 -8.67
N ALA A 20 2.61 -26.09 -9.48
CA ALA A 20 3.70 -26.98 -9.77
C ALA A 20 4.75 -26.23 -10.57
N ALA A 21 5.73 -25.70 -9.89
CA ALA A 21 6.97 -25.22 -10.48
C ALA A 21 8.06 -25.47 -9.45
N GLY A 22 9.22 -25.94 -9.91
CA GLY A 22 10.31 -26.41 -9.06
C GLY A 22 10.63 -25.51 -7.89
N ALA A 23 11.31 -26.04 -6.89
CA ALA A 23 11.82 -25.32 -5.72
C ALA A 23 12.58 -24.06 -6.14
N GLY A 24 11.88 -22.95 -6.31
CA GLY A 24 12.38 -21.71 -6.88
C GLY A 24 11.76 -20.48 -6.23
N THR A 25 12.44 -19.37 -6.45
CA THR A 25 12.01 -18.04 -6.02
C THR A 25 10.74 -17.59 -6.75
N TRP A 26 9.86 -16.88 -6.05
CA TRP A 26 8.72 -16.20 -6.66
C TRP A 26 9.16 -15.03 -7.57
N PRO A 27 8.41 -14.70 -8.65
CA PRO A 27 7.22 -15.39 -9.18
C PRO A 27 7.57 -16.71 -9.86
N ARG A 28 6.64 -17.67 -9.87
CA ARG A 28 6.82 -18.97 -10.54
C ARG A 28 6.31 -18.91 -11.96
N VAL A 29 7.10 -19.40 -12.91
CA VAL A 29 6.73 -19.47 -14.34
C VAL A 29 7.04 -20.87 -14.85
N LEU A 30 6.04 -21.53 -15.42
CA LEU A 30 6.15 -22.85 -16.05
C LEU A 30 6.08 -22.67 -17.57
N THR A 31 7.08 -23.21 -18.27
CA THR A 31 7.14 -23.23 -19.73
C THR A 31 7.02 -24.67 -20.25
N ASP A 32 6.56 -24.82 -21.49
CA ASP A 32 6.65 -26.08 -22.22
C ASP A 32 8.09 -26.34 -22.76
N ALA A 33 8.25 -27.46 -23.45
CA ALA A 33 9.55 -27.83 -24.03
C ALA A 33 10.05 -26.84 -25.12
N ALA A 34 9.16 -26.06 -25.71
CA ALA A 34 9.50 -25.02 -26.69
C ALA A 34 9.78 -23.66 -26.06
N GLY A 35 9.69 -23.54 -24.72
CA GLY A 35 9.91 -22.31 -23.97
C GLY A 35 8.67 -21.40 -23.88
N HIS A 36 7.49 -21.84 -24.35
CA HIS A 36 6.27 -21.04 -24.24
C HIS A 36 5.70 -21.12 -22.83
N VAL A 37 5.31 -19.97 -22.27
CA VAL A 37 4.70 -19.91 -20.94
C VAL A 37 3.33 -20.58 -20.94
N GLN A 38 3.15 -21.59 -20.09
CA GLN A 38 1.89 -22.30 -19.88
C GLN A 38 1.19 -21.85 -18.59
N GLN A 39 1.96 -21.45 -17.59
CA GLN A 39 1.44 -21.01 -16.31
C GLN A 39 2.37 -20.01 -15.67
N ALA A 40 1.81 -19.04 -14.97
CA ALA A 40 2.58 -18.14 -14.11
C ALA A 40 1.80 -17.79 -12.85
N ALA A 41 2.50 -17.59 -11.72
CA ALA A 41 1.89 -17.34 -10.42
C ALA A 41 2.70 -16.35 -9.59
N THR A 42 1.99 -15.54 -8.78
CA THR A 42 2.57 -14.66 -7.77
C THR A 42 2.61 -15.34 -6.41
N ASP A 43 3.48 -14.87 -5.51
CA ASP A 43 3.49 -15.27 -4.11
C ASP A 43 2.21 -14.82 -3.36
N HIS A 44 2.12 -15.18 -2.09
CA HIS A 44 0.97 -14.95 -1.20
C HIS A 44 0.51 -13.49 -1.14
N ILE A 45 1.44 -12.53 -1.27
CA ILE A 45 1.18 -11.08 -1.13
C ILE A 45 1.75 -10.25 -2.29
N ALA A 46 2.20 -10.89 -3.37
CA ALA A 46 2.80 -10.25 -4.54
C ALA A 46 3.99 -9.34 -4.18
N GLN A 47 4.92 -9.81 -3.32
CA GLN A 47 6.18 -9.11 -3.03
C GLN A 47 6.91 -8.76 -4.34
N ARG A 48 6.85 -9.68 -5.31
CA ARG A 48 7.34 -9.47 -6.68
C ARG A 48 6.14 -9.50 -7.64
N PRO A 49 5.82 -8.38 -8.30
CA PRO A 49 4.70 -8.32 -9.23
C PRO A 49 4.96 -9.16 -10.47
N LEU A 50 3.86 -9.59 -11.09
CA LEU A 50 3.88 -10.26 -12.37
C LEU A 50 2.78 -9.68 -13.25
N CYS A 51 3.16 -9.06 -14.34
CA CYS A 51 2.27 -8.61 -15.40
C CYS A 51 2.17 -9.70 -16.48
N TRP A 52 1.05 -9.72 -17.19
CA TRP A 52 0.81 -10.67 -18.26
C TRP A 52 -0.09 -10.09 -19.35
N ARG A 53 0.07 -10.60 -20.54
CA ARG A 53 -0.88 -10.47 -21.64
C ARG A 53 -0.96 -11.79 -22.39
N ALA A 54 -2.06 -12.03 -23.07
CA ALA A 54 -2.25 -13.24 -23.86
C ALA A 54 -2.95 -12.91 -25.19
N GLY A 55 -2.58 -13.62 -26.22
CA GLY A 55 -3.17 -13.54 -27.55
C GLY A 55 -2.93 -14.81 -28.33
N THR A 56 -3.86 -15.15 -29.27
CA THR A 56 -3.77 -16.40 -30.03
C THR A 56 -2.51 -16.53 -30.87
N ALA A 57 -1.95 -15.40 -31.35
CA ALA A 57 -0.72 -15.39 -32.12
C ALA A 57 0.55 -15.41 -31.27
N GLU A 58 0.50 -14.82 -30.05
CA GLU A 58 1.69 -14.63 -29.21
C GLU A 58 1.75 -15.60 -28.02
N GLY A 59 0.67 -16.31 -27.72
CA GLY A 59 0.53 -17.10 -26.51
C GLY A 59 0.44 -16.25 -25.25
N LEU A 60 0.82 -16.85 -24.11
CA LEU A 60 0.93 -16.14 -22.82
C LEU A 60 2.32 -15.56 -22.66
N ARG A 61 2.38 -14.24 -22.46
CA ARG A 61 3.61 -13.50 -22.15
C ARG A 61 3.55 -12.94 -20.73
N VAL A 62 4.64 -13.02 -20.01
CA VAL A 62 4.76 -12.51 -18.64
C VAL A 62 6.01 -11.66 -18.46
N ALA A 63 5.94 -10.64 -17.62
CA ALA A 63 7.07 -9.80 -17.24
C ALA A 63 6.83 -9.20 -15.84
N PRO A 64 7.87 -8.80 -15.11
CA PRO A 64 7.72 -8.11 -13.83
C PRO A 64 7.16 -6.69 -13.96
N ARG A 65 7.22 -6.10 -15.15
CA ARG A 65 6.83 -4.71 -15.46
C ARG A 65 5.76 -4.66 -16.53
N ALA A 66 4.79 -3.76 -16.38
CA ALA A 66 3.72 -3.59 -17.34
C ALA A 66 4.18 -2.95 -18.66
N ASP A 67 5.08 -1.96 -18.59
CA ASP A 67 5.63 -1.27 -19.74
C ASP A 67 6.42 -2.20 -20.70
N THR A 68 7.10 -3.21 -20.15
CA THR A 68 7.83 -4.22 -20.95
C THR A 68 6.88 -5.03 -21.84
N LEU A 69 5.66 -5.33 -21.36
CA LEU A 69 4.66 -6.07 -22.13
C LEU A 69 3.86 -5.18 -23.09
N ALA A 70 3.64 -3.94 -22.68
CA ALA A 70 2.88 -2.98 -23.46
C ALA A 70 3.62 -2.55 -24.73
N GLY A 71 4.92 -2.30 -24.60
CA GLY A 71 5.76 -1.78 -25.68
C GLY A 71 5.55 -0.28 -25.95
N PRO A 72 6.39 0.30 -26.81
CA PRO A 72 6.31 1.73 -27.14
C PRO A 72 4.97 2.11 -27.77
N GLY A 73 4.40 3.26 -27.37
CA GLY A 73 3.17 3.80 -27.93
C GLY A 73 1.89 3.05 -27.56
N ALA A 74 1.94 2.15 -26.57
CA ALA A 74 0.76 1.42 -26.11
C ALA A 74 -0.35 2.38 -25.63
N ALA A 75 -1.60 2.05 -25.99
CA ALA A 75 -2.77 2.83 -25.58
C ALA A 75 -2.97 2.74 -24.07
N LEU A 76 -3.23 3.88 -23.43
CA LEU A 76 -3.56 3.96 -22.02
C LEU A 76 -5.04 3.62 -21.78
N ASP A 77 -5.33 3.10 -20.59
CA ASP A 77 -6.69 2.82 -20.14
C ASP A 77 -7.21 4.00 -19.29
N PRO A 78 -8.22 4.76 -19.73
CA PRO A 78 -8.80 5.85 -18.95
C PRO A 78 -9.32 5.40 -17.58
N GLN A 79 -9.83 4.17 -17.47
CA GLN A 79 -10.27 3.60 -16.19
C GLN A 79 -9.11 3.49 -15.19
N ALA A 80 -7.92 3.15 -15.66
CA ALA A 80 -6.73 3.10 -14.81
C ALA A 80 -6.35 4.48 -14.26
N LEU A 81 -6.57 5.56 -15.02
CA LEU A 81 -6.32 6.92 -14.52
C LEU A 81 -7.30 7.32 -13.41
N LEU A 82 -8.58 6.95 -13.55
CA LEU A 82 -9.55 7.13 -12.47
C LEU A 82 -9.15 6.33 -11.22
N GLU A 83 -8.79 5.05 -11.39
CA GLU A 83 -8.35 4.19 -10.29
C GLU A 83 -7.09 4.73 -9.61
N TYR A 84 -6.13 5.23 -10.39
CA TYR A 84 -4.95 5.90 -9.85
C TYR A 84 -5.31 7.12 -8.98
N LEU A 85 -6.18 8.01 -9.46
CA LEU A 85 -6.60 9.20 -8.71
C LEU A 85 -7.43 8.84 -7.46
N PHE A 86 -8.08 7.68 -7.46
CA PHE A 86 -8.85 7.18 -6.33
C PHE A 86 -7.99 6.43 -5.29
N PHE A 87 -7.10 5.54 -5.74
CA PHE A 87 -6.30 4.67 -4.87
C PHE A 87 -4.86 5.16 -4.67
N HIS A 88 -4.42 6.16 -5.40
CA HIS A 88 -3.04 6.63 -5.53
C HIS A 88 -2.07 5.55 -6.10
N ALA A 89 -2.65 4.52 -6.65
CA ALA A 89 -2.02 3.42 -7.38
C ALA A 89 -3.05 2.82 -8.34
N ILE A 90 -2.63 1.95 -9.24
CA ILE A 90 -3.56 1.19 -10.09
C ILE A 90 -3.64 -0.24 -9.56
N PRO A 91 -4.74 -0.64 -8.87
CA PRO A 91 -4.82 -1.97 -8.28
C PRO A 91 -4.92 -3.07 -9.35
N ALA A 92 -4.24 -4.20 -9.13
CA ALA A 92 -4.42 -5.36 -9.98
C ALA A 92 -5.91 -5.80 -10.02
N PRO A 93 -6.45 -6.34 -11.11
CA PRO A 93 -5.70 -6.84 -12.26
C PRO A 93 -5.34 -5.80 -13.30
N ARG A 94 -5.80 -4.55 -13.15
CA ARG A 94 -5.58 -3.49 -14.13
C ARG A 94 -4.12 -3.03 -14.13
N THR A 95 -3.66 -2.57 -15.28
CA THR A 95 -2.47 -1.73 -15.45
C THR A 95 -2.88 -0.46 -16.19
N VAL A 96 -1.98 0.50 -16.29
CA VAL A 96 -2.22 1.73 -17.06
C VAL A 96 -2.34 1.45 -18.56
N PHE A 97 -1.83 0.32 -19.05
CA PHE A 97 -1.80 -0.04 -20.47
C PHE A 97 -2.97 -0.97 -20.82
N ARG A 98 -3.70 -0.65 -21.88
CA ARG A 98 -4.76 -1.52 -22.41
C ARG A 98 -4.18 -2.87 -22.85
N GLY A 99 -4.88 -3.95 -22.49
CA GLY A 99 -4.49 -5.32 -22.86
C GLY A 99 -3.37 -5.93 -22.01
N VAL A 100 -2.75 -5.17 -21.11
CA VAL A 100 -1.79 -5.69 -20.14
C VAL A 100 -2.45 -5.78 -18.77
N GLN A 101 -2.30 -6.91 -18.12
CA GLN A 101 -2.85 -7.13 -16.77
C GLN A 101 -1.74 -7.44 -15.78
N ARG A 102 -2.00 -7.22 -14.49
CA ARG A 102 -1.14 -7.60 -13.38
C ARG A 102 -1.82 -8.68 -12.54
N LEU A 103 -1.12 -9.76 -12.21
CA LEU A 103 -1.64 -10.80 -11.34
C LEU A 103 -1.81 -10.28 -9.92
N ARG A 104 -2.96 -10.61 -9.31
CA ARG A 104 -3.20 -10.37 -7.88
C ARG A 104 -2.33 -11.30 -7.03
N ALA A 105 -2.07 -10.90 -5.80
CA ALA A 105 -1.45 -11.73 -4.78
C ALA A 105 -2.16 -13.09 -4.65
N GLY A 106 -1.41 -14.18 -4.56
CA GLY A 106 -1.94 -15.53 -4.46
C GLY A 106 -2.72 -16.03 -5.68
N HIS A 107 -2.49 -15.43 -6.86
CA HIS A 107 -3.17 -15.84 -8.11
C HIS A 107 -2.19 -16.43 -9.11
N GLN A 108 -2.75 -17.22 -10.01
CA GLN A 108 -2.07 -17.78 -11.16
C GLN A 108 -2.84 -17.49 -12.45
N VAL A 109 -2.11 -17.41 -13.55
CA VAL A 109 -2.65 -17.43 -14.90
C VAL A 109 -2.22 -18.71 -15.60
N GLN A 110 -3.13 -19.36 -16.28
CA GLN A 110 -2.90 -20.58 -17.07
C GLN A 110 -3.31 -20.31 -18.52
N TRP A 111 -2.54 -20.84 -19.45
CA TRP A 111 -2.78 -20.75 -20.88
C TRP A 111 -3.08 -22.15 -21.46
N ASN A 112 -4.18 -22.26 -22.21
CA ASN A 112 -4.60 -23.53 -22.82
C ASN A 112 -4.39 -23.58 -24.35
N GLY A 113 -3.62 -22.65 -24.90
CA GLY A 113 -3.43 -22.50 -26.34
C GLY A 113 -4.42 -21.53 -27.02
N GLN A 114 -5.52 -21.17 -26.36
CA GLN A 114 -6.56 -20.28 -26.91
C GLN A 114 -6.94 -19.15 -25.94
N GLN A 115 -7.03 -19.45 -24.64
CA GLN A 115 -7.50 -18.51 -23.65
C GLN A 115 -6.64 -18.56 -22.38
N ALA A 116 -6.46 -17.38 -21.77
CA ALA A 116 -5.86 -17.25 -20.45
C ALA A 116 -6.96 -17.37 -19.38
N ARG A 117 -6.71 -18.21 -18.37
CA ARG A 117 -7.58 -18.36 -17.20
C ARG A 117 -6.84 -17.92 -15.96
N VAL A 118 -7.39 -16.93 -15.24
CA VAL A 118 -6.87 -16.47 -13.95
C VAL A 118 -7.67 -17.12 -12.83
N ALA A 119 -6.98 -17.65 -11.83
CA ALA A 119 -7.60 -18.21 -10.63
C ALA A 119 -6.72 -17.97 -9.40
N PRO A 120 -7.32 -17.82 -8.20
CA PRO A 120 -6.57 -17.86 -6.96
C PRO A 120 -6.06 -19.29 -6.73
N TRP A 121 -4.80 -19.43 -6.40
CA TRP A 121 -4.23 -20.67 -5.84
C TRP A 121 -4.14 -20.60 -4.31
N TRP A 122 -4.09 -19.35 -3.76
CA TRP A 122 -4.09 -19.10 -2.33
C TRP A 122 -4.91 -17.84 -2.00
N ARG A 123 -5.52 -17.83 -0.82
CA ARG A 123 -6.18 -16.66 -0.21
C ARG A 123 -5.93 -16.68 1.29
N PRO A 124 -5.78 -15.50 1.95
CA PRO A 124 -5.69 -15.47 3.40
C PRO A 124 -6.99 -15.99 4.03
N ALA A 125 -6.88 -17.05 4.80
CA ALA A 125 -7.99 -17.60 5.58
C ALA A 125 -7.67 -17.41 7.06
N PHE A 126 -8.43 -16.54 7.71
CA PHE A 126 -8.28 -16.26 9.13
C PHE A 126 -9.08 -17.28 9.93
N THR A 127 -8.36 -18.20 10.56
CA THR A 127 -8.87 -19.26 11.43
C THR A 127 -8.22 -19.12 12.81
N PRO A 128 -8.60 -18.07 13.59
CA PRO A 128 -7.94 -17.78 14.84
C PRO A 128 -8.09 -18.92 15.84
N ALA A 129 -7.04 -19.20 16.60
CA ALA A 129 -7.07 -20.14 17.70
C ALA A 129 -8.11 -19.70 18.74
N ALA A 130 -8.62 -20.68 19.53
CA ALA A 130 -9.62 -20.42 20.56
C ALA A 130 -9.15 -19.32 21.55
N PRO A 131 -10.08 -18.56 22.14
CA PRO A 131 -9.76 -17.65 23.24
C PRO A 131 -9.04 -18.38 24.37
N GLY A 132 -7.97 -17.79 24.90
CA GLY A 132 -7.17 -18.40 25.98
C GLY A 132 -5.95 -19.18 25.49
N ALA A 133 -5.60 -19.11 24.21
CA ALA A 133 -4.33 -19.67 23.72
C ALA A 133 -3.15 -19.16 24.56
N ASP A 134 -2.21 -20.07 24.88
CA ASP A 134 -1.05 -19.76 25.73
C ASP A 134 -0.16 -18.70 25.07
N PHE A 135 -0.10 -17.54 25.72
CA PHE A 135 0.70 -16.41 25.26
C PHE A 135 2.20 -16.75 25.21
N ALA A 136 2.71 -17.51 26.20
CA ALA A 136 4.14 -17.83 26.26
C ALA A 136 4.55 -18.73 25.11
N ALA A 137 3.75 -19.76 24.79
CA ALA A 137 3.98 -20.64 23.65
C ALA A 137 3.86 -19.88 22.32
N LEU A 138 2.88 -18.99 22.18
CA LEU A 138 2.73 -18.15 20.98
C LEU A 138 3.91 -17.18 20.82
N ARG A 139 4.37 -16.57 21.93
CA ARG A 139 5.55 -15.68 21.92
C ARG A 139 6.80 -16.43 21.47
N GLN A 140 7.07 -17.59 22.05
CA GLN A 140 8.23 -18.42 21.68
C GLN A 140 8.19 -18.78 20.20
N ARG A 141 7.05 -19.24 19.70
CA ARG A 141 6.87 -19.57 18.29
C ARG A 141 7.06 -18.36 17.37
N PHE A 142 6.51 -17.22 17.76
CA PHE A 142 6.65 -15.96 16.99
C PHE A 142 8.11 -15.54 16.86
N LEU A 143 8.88 -15.56 17.97
CA LEU A 143 10.29 -15.18 17.96
C LEU A 143 11.12 -16.14 17.10
N ALA A 144 10.88 -17.45 17.18
CA ALA A 144 11.56 -18.43 16.32
C ALA A 144 11.23 -18.26 14.84
N LEU A 145 9.98 -17.94 14.51
CA LEU A 145 9.58 -17.63 13.12
C LEU A 145 10.24 -16.35 12.62
N LEU A 146 10.33 -15.32 13.45
CA LEU A 146 10.95 -14.05 13.11
C LEU A 146 12.45 -14.20 12.86
N GLU A 147 13.17 -14.93 13.72
CA GLU A 147 14.58 -15.28 13.55
C GLU A 147 14.79 -16.00 12.22
N SER A 148 14.03 -17.06 11.96
CA SER A 148 14.11 -17.84 10.72
C SER A 148 13.78 -16.99 9.48
N ALA A 149 12.82 -16.05 9.59
CA ALA A 149 12.44 -15.16 8.50
C ALA A 149 13.57 -14.18 8.16
N VAL A 150 14.22 -13.59 9.16
CA VAL A 150 15.38 -12.72 8.93
C VAL A 150 16.55 -13.52 8.35
N GLN A 151 16.81 -14.74 8.83
CA GLN A 151 17.86 -15.58 8.29
C GLN A 151 17.65 -15.92 6.80
N ARG A 152 16.41 -16.25 6.40
CA ARG A 152 16.07 -16.44 4.98
C ARG A 152 16.21 -15.17 4.14
N ALA A 153 15.98 -14.00 4.74
CA ALA A 153 16.05 -12.72 4.06
C ALA A 153 17.46 -12.18 3.83
N LEU A 154 18.49 -12.74 4.48
CA LEU A 154 19.88 -12.24 4.38
C LEU A 154 20.35 -12.19 2.91
N GLY A 155 20.14 -13.26 2.14
CA GLY A 155 20.64 -13.39 0.78
C GLY A 155 22.17 -13.44 0.71
N PRO A 156 22.77 -13.22 -0.46
CA PRO A 156 24.21 -13.16 -0.62
C PRO A 156 24.75 -11.84 -0.02
N GLY A 157 25.74 -11.94 0.85
CA GLY A 157 26.36 -10.80 1.52
C GLY A 157 25.59 -10.35 2.79
N GLN A 158 26.07 -9.28 3.41
CA GLN A 158 25.43 -8.71 4.57
C GLN A 158 24.45 -7.60 4.11
N PRO A 159 23.15 -7.72 4.42
CA PRO A 159 22.19 -6.67 4.06
C PRO A 159 22.28 -5.50 5.03
N ALA A 160 21.93 -4.30 4.54
CA ALA A 160 21.55 -3.17 5.36
C ALA A 160 20.07 -3.25 5.76
N CYS A 161 19.56 -2.34 6.58
CA CYS A 161 18.14 -2.26 6.91
C CYS A 161 17.63 -0.83 6.97
N PHE A 162 16.34 -0.66 6.68
CA PHE A 162 15.61 0.58 6.98
C PHE A 162 15.34 0.65 8.49
N LEU A 163 15.49 1.85 9.07
CA LEU A 163 15.23 2.09 10.49
C LEU A 163 14.46 3.39 10.70
N SER A 164 13.15 3.32 10.84
CA SER A 164 12.29 4.49 11.09
C SER A 164 12.04 4.79 12.58
N GLY A 165 12.59 3.95 13.48
CA GLY A 165 12.25 4.01 14.91
C GLY A 165 10.81 3.59 15.22
N GLY A 166 10.10 2.97 14.27
CA GLY A 166 8.86 2.25 14.50
C GLY A 166 9.12 0.82 15.01
N THR A 167 8.12 0.19 15.61
CA THR A 167 8.25 -1.18 16.13
C THR A 167 8.75 -2.18 15.09
N ASP A 168 8.28 -2.08 13.83
CA ASP A 168 8.58 -3.06 12.78
C ASP A 168 10.02 -2.97 12.29
N SER A 169 10.45 -1.79 11.88
CA SER A 169 11.82 -1.57 11.41
C SER A 169 12.85 -1.82 12.51
N SER A 170 12.52 -1.44 13.77
CA SER A 170 13.38 -1.72 14.93
C SER A 170 13.47 -3.22 15.22
N THR A 171 12.36 -3.97 15.03
CA THR A 171 12.35 -5.43 15.17
C THR A 171 13.25 -6.10 14.13
N VAL A 172 13.16 -5.65 12.88
CA VAL A 172 14.01 -6.19 11.80
C VAL A 172 15.48 -5.87 12.05
N ALA A 173 15.82 -4.64 12.43
CA ALA A 173 17.20 -4.23 12.72
C ALA A 173 17.79 -5.00 13.92
N GLY A 174 17.01 -5.15 15.00
CA GLY A 174 17.41 -5.92 16.17
C GLY A 174 17.61 -7.40 15.86
N MET A 175 16.66 -8.01 15.14
CA MET A 175 16.77 -9.42 14.75
C MET A 175 17.91 -9.67 13.77
N LEU A 176 18.19 -8.72 12.88
CA LEU A 176 19.37 -8.78 12.01
C LEU A 176 20.67 -8.80 12.82
N ARG A 177 20.74 -8.02 13.91
CA ARG A 177 21.86 -8.05 14.86
C ARG A 177 21.99 -9.42 15.54
N GLU A 178 20.89 -9.98 16.04
CA GLU A 178 20.87 -11.29 16.69
C GLU A 178 21.33 -12.42 15.77
N VAL A 179 20.76 -12.47 14.55
CA VAL A 179 21.02 -13.54 13.58
C VAL A 179 22.45 -13.50 13.04
N THR A 180 23.00 -12.31 12.81
CA THR A 180 24.35 -12.17 12.22
C THR A 180 25.46 -12.08 13.27
N GLY A 181 25.15 -11.75 14.52
CA GLY A 181 26.14 -11.46 15.55
C GLY A 181 26.97 -10.19 15.30
N GLN A 182 26.64 -9.40 14.27
CA GLN A 182 27.38 -8.22 13.83
C GLN A 182 26.53 -6.97 13.89
N ALA A 183 27.16 -5.79 14.06
CA ALA A 183 26.46 -4.52 13.99
C ALA A 183 25.92 -4.28 12.57
N PRO A 184 24.60 -4.29 12.34
CA PRO A 184 24.06 -4.01 11.01
C PRO A 184 24.17 -2.51 10.67
N ASP A 185 24.27 -2.20 9.37
CA ASP A 185 24.10 -0.86 8.88
C ASP A 185 22.61 -0.53 8.75
N SER A 186 22.19 0.56 9.38
CA SER A 186 20.80 1.01 9.39
C SER A 186 20.67 2.42 8.83
N TYR A 187 19.64 2.65 8.01
CA TYR A 187 19.43 3.90 7.29
C TYR A 187 18.11 4.54 7.68
N SER A 188 18.14 5.80 8.03
CA SER A 188 16.98 6.60 8.45
C SER A 188 16.86 7.89 7.70
N ILE A 189 15.61 8.30 7.47
CA ILE A 189 15.25 9.57 6.88
C ILE A 189 14.62 10.48 7.94
N GLY A 190 15.08 11.72 7.99
CA GLY A 190 14.47 12.82 8.73
C GLY A 190 13.90 13.88 7.80
N PHE A 191 13.09 14.78 8.37
CA PHE A 191 12.52 15.94 7.70
C PHE A 191 12.65 17.17 8.59
N GLU A 192 13.17 18.26 8.06
CA GLU A 192 13.12 19.56 8.74
C GLU A 192 11.71 20.17 8.61
N ALA A 193 10.73 19.49 9.20
CA ALA A 193 9.34 19.91 9.22
C ALA A 193 8.67 19.45 10.52
N GLU A 194 8.02 20.38 11.23
CA GLU A 194 7.36 20.10 12.49
C GLU A 194 6.28 19.00 12.34
N GLY A 195 6.32 18.00 13.22
CA GLY A 195 5.38 16.89 13.23
C GLY A 195 5.68 15.77 12.22
N TYR A 196 6.75 15.86 11.44
CA TYR A 196 7.14 14.85 10.45
C TYR A 196 8.42 14.10 10.79
N ASP A 197 9.27 14.65 11.67
CA ASP A 197 10.55 14.04 12.01
C ASP A 197 10.41 13.02 13.14
N GLU A 198 10.88 11.80 12.92
CA GLU A 198 10.91 10.70 13.88
C GLU A 198 12.33 10.20 14.18
N MET A 199 13.37 10.94 13.75
CA MET A 199 14.78 10.56 13.88
C MET A 199 15.19 10.23 15.33
N ALA A 200 14.60 10.91 16.31
CA ALA A 200 14.85 10.63 17.72
C ALA A 200 14.58 9.18 18.10
N TYR A 201 13.49 8.58 17.58
CA TYR A 201 13.16 7.18 17.83
C TYR A 201 14.08 6.22 17.06
N ALA A 202 14.47 6.56 15.85
CA ALA A 202 15.46 5.79 15.09
C ALA A 202 16.79 5.70 15.85
N ARG A 203 17.25 6.83 16.42
CA ARG A 203 18.46 6.89 17.27
C ARG A 203 18.34 6.05 18.55
N ILE A 204 17.17 5.97 19.18
CA ILE A 204 16.94 5.10 20.33
C ILE A 204 17.15 3.64 19.93
N ALA A 205 16.50 3.19 18.86
CA ALA A 205 16.63 1.82 18.37
C ALA A 205 18.07 1.52 17.92
N ALA A 206 18.72 2.44 17.22
CA ALA A 206 20.11 2.30 16.76
C ALA A 206 21.08 2.11 17.91
N ARG A 207 20.98 2.93 18.96
CA ARG A 207 21.81 2.78 20.17
C ARG A 207 21.54 1.45 20.90
N HIS A 208 20.28 1.06 21.03
CA HIS A 208 19.89 -0.17 21.73
C HIS A 208 20.47 -1.43 21.05
N PHE A 209 20.39 -1.50 19.72
CA PHE A 209 20.90 -2.63 18.95
C PHE A 209 22.35 -2.48 18.50
N GLY A 210 23.00 -1.34 18.78
CA GLY A 210 24.37 -1.08 18.37
C GLY A 210 24.57 -1.11 16.85
N THR A 211 23.62 -0.55 16.09
CA THR A 211 23.74 -0.48 14.63
C THR A 211 24.73 0.62 14.20
N ARG A 212 25.39 0.46 13.05
CA ARG A 212 26.03 1.56 12.36
C ARG A 212 24.94 2.38 11.69
N HIS A 213 24.58 3.51 12.29
CA HIS A 213 23.40 4.28 11.93
C HIS A 213 23.74 5.43 10.99
N HIS A 214 23.10 5.45 9.84
CA HIS A 214 23.22 6.47 8.80
C HIS A 214 21.94 7.29 8.72
N GLU A 215 22.06 8.62 8.82
CA GLU A 215 20.94 9.54 8.84
C GLU A 215 21.00 10.45 7.62
N TYR A 216 19.84 10.73 7.03
CA TYR A 216 19.70 11.69 5.95
C TYR A 216 18.45 12.54 6.12
N TYR A 217 18.59 13.85 6.01
CA TYR A 217 17.47 14.78 6.03
C TYR A 217 17.11 15.17 4.61
N VAL A 218 15.94 14.70 4.16
CA VAL A 218 15.40 14.99 2.82
C VAL A 218 15.02 16.46 2.73
N THR A 219 15.35 17.06 1.60
CA THR A 219 15.13 18.49 1.31
C THR A 219 14.14 18.67 0.15
N PRO A 220 13.56 19.87 -0.04
CA PRO A 220 12.78 20.19 -1.24
C PRO A 220 13.56 20.00 -2.56
N GLN A 221 14.90 20.15 -2.55
CA GLN A 221 15.72 19.91 -3.73
C GLN A 221 15.78 18.43 -4.09
N ASP A 222 15.86 17.52 -3.10
CA ASP A 222 15.80 16.08 -3.37
C ASP A 222 14.50 15.69 -4.06
N LEU A 223 13.39 16.39 -3.78
CA LEU A 223 12.11 16.16 -4.46
C LEU A 223 12.17 16.66 -5.91
N LEU A 224 12.69 17.85 -6.15
CA LEU A 224 12.83 18.39 -7.50
C LEU A 224 13.67 17.47 -8.41
N ASP A 225 14.74 16.91 -7.84
CA ASP A 225 15.63 15.99 -8.55
C ASP A 225 15.03 14.58 -8.67
N GLY A 226 14.38 14.09 -7.62
CA GLY A 226 13.89 12.71 -7.52
C GLY A 226 12.56 12.45 -8.24
N ILE A 227 11.64 13.42 -8.32
CA ILE A 227 10.33 13.25 -8.94
C ILE A 227 10.44 12.84 -10.43
N PRO A 228 11.22 13.53 -11.29
CA PRO A 228 11.38 13.14 -12.69
C PRO A 228 12.03 11.75 -12.83
N LEU A 229 13.00 11.42 -11.96
CA LEU A 229 13.67 10.12 -11.96
C LEU A 229 12.69 9.00 -11.57
N ALA A 230 11.85 9.20 -10.55
CA ALA A 230 10.84 8.24 -10.16
C ALA A 230 9.78 8.07 -11.26
N ALA A 231 9.33 9.16 -11.87
CA ALA A 231 8.38 9.12 -12.97
C ALA A 231 8.92 8.33 -14.17
N ALA A 232 10.21 8.44 -14.50
CA ALA A 232 10.85 7.69 -15.55
C ALA A 232 11.09 6.20 -15.19
N ALA A 233 11.41 5.92 -13.93
CA ALA A 233 11.75 4.57 -13.47
C ALA A 233 10.53 3.67 -13.23
N PHE A 234 9.38 4.23 -12.85
CA PHE A 234 8.19 3.46 -12.52
C PHE A 234 7.43 3.05 -13.79
N ASP A 235 7.06 1.77 -13.87
CA ASP A 235 6.34 1.21 -15.01
C ASP A 235 4.89 1.67 -15.13
N GLN A 236 4.35 2.24 -14.06
CA GLN A 236 3.00 2.81 -13.97
C GLN A 236 3.02 4.04 -13.06
N PRO A 237 2.07 4.98 -13.19
CA PRO A 237 1.98 6.09 -12.25
C PRO A 237 1.74 5.57 -10.83
N PHE A 238 2.43 6.18 -9.86
CA PHE A 238 2.39 5.78 -8.47
C PHE A 238 2.42 7.00 -7.54
N GLY A 239 1.43 7.10 -6.65
CA GLY A 239 1.16 8.30 -5.88
C GLY A 239 1.56 8.23 -4.40
N ASN A 240 2.17 7.14 -3.91
CA ASN A 240 2.64 7.09 -2.52
C ASN A 240 3.92 7.93 -2.38
N SER A 241 3.80 9.08 -1.69
CA SER A 241 4.87 10.07 -1.56
C SER A 241 6.08 9.56 -0.79
N SER A 242 5.93 8.54 0.05
CA SER A 242 7.03 7.95 0.82
C SER A 242 8.01 7.14 -0.05
N SER A 243 7.73 6.96 -1.36
CA SER A 243 8.67 6.31 -2.28
C SER A 243 9.98 7.08 -2.45
N LEU A 244 9.95 8.43 -2.49
CA LEU A 244 11.16 9.22 -2.63
C LEU A 244 12.05 9.20 -1.37
N PRO A 245 11.54 9.37 -0.15
CA PRO A 245 12.33 9.13 1.06
C PRO A 245 12.94 7.72 1.11
N ALA A 246 12.19 6.69 0.74
CA ALA A 246 12.72 5.32 0.68
C ALA A 246 13.85 5.19 -0.36
N TRP A 247 13.73 5.86 -1.52
CA TRP A 247 14.80 5.94 -2.50
C TRP A 247 16.05 6.65 -1.98
N CYS A 248 15.90 7.75 -1.23
CA CYS A 248 17.05 8.43 -0.62
C CYS A 248 17.82 7.49 0.33
N CYS A 249 17.11 6.72 1.20
CA CYS A 249 17.73 5.68 2.02
C CYS A 249 18.47 4.63 1.19
N ALA A 250 17.80 4.09 0.18
CA ALA A 250 18.37 3.02 -0.64
C ALA A 250 19.58 3.52 -1.45
N ARG A 251 19.56 4.77 -1.92
CA ARG A 251 20.70 5.41 -2.60
C ARG A 251 21.92 5.55 -1.69
N LEU A 252 21.72 5.93 -0.43
CA LEU A 252 22.81 5.97 0.56
C LEU A 252 23.39 4.59 0.78
N ALA A 253 22.55 3.59 1.06
CA ALA A 253 22.99 2.21 1.25
C ALA A 253 23.76 1.69 0.02
N LYS A 254 23.32 2.02 -1.19
CA LYS A 254 24.03 1.69 -2.43
C LYS A 254 25.40 2.32 -2.52
N ASN A 255 25.51 3.60 -2.15
CA ASN A 255 26.80 4.33 -2.15
C ASN A 255 27.79 3.72 -1.14
N ASP A 256 27.30 3.19 -0.03
CA ASP A 256 28.07 2.48 0.99
C ASP A 256 28.37 1.02 0.60
N GLY A 257 27.96 0.58 -0.61
CA GLY A 257 28.27 -0.73 -1.19
C GLY A 257 27.25 -1.81 -0.94
N PHE A 258 26.11 -1.51 -0.32
CA PHE A 258 25.08 -2.51 -0.07
C PHE A 258 24.25 -2.81 -1.34
N GLY A 259 24.08 -4.11 -1.63
CA GLY A 259 23.24 -4.59 -2.73
C GLY A 259 21.84 -5.01 -2.29
N ARG A 260 21.58 -5.10 -0.97
CA ARG A 260 20.31 -5.53 -0.39
C ARG A 260 19.99 -4.77 0.89
N MET A 261 18.69 -4.47 1.09
CA MET A 261 18.14 -3.92 2.32
C MET A 261 17.00 -4.77 2.85
N LEU A 262 16.85 -4.82 4.19
CA LEU A 262 15.70 -5.41 4.85
C LEU A 262 14.71 -4.31 5.24
N ALA A 263 13.41 -4.51 4.94
CA ALA A 263 12.34 -3.58 5.26
C ALA A 263 11.39 -4.18 6.31
N GLY A 264 10.82 -3.32 7.14
CA GLY A 264 9.89 -3.70 8.22
C GLY A 264 8.41 -3.69 7.81
N ASP A 265 8.09 -3.63 6.51
CA ASP A 265 6.72 -3.59 6.03
C ASP A 265 5.98 -4.90 6.35
N GLY A 266 4.66 -4.80 6.61
CA GLY A 266 3.77 -5.91 6.89
C GLY A 266 3.39 -6.10 8.36
N GLY A 267 4.14 -5.55 9.32
CA GLY A 267 3.84 -5.71 10.74
C GLY A 267 2.47 -5.15 11.15
N ASP A 268 2.07 -4.03 10.56
CA ASP A 268 0.75 -3.43 10.81
C ASP A 268 -0.38 -4.31 10.30
N GLU A 269 -0.25 -4.84 9.09
CA GLU A 269 -1.26 -5.61 8.39
C GLU A 269 -1.39 -7.03 8.95
N LEU A 270 -0.29 -7.61 9.44
CA LEU A 270 -0.32 -8.94 10.05
C LEU A 270 -0.86 -8.92 11.48
N PHE A 271 -0.49 -7.90 12.25
CA PHE A 271 -0.71 -7.90 13.71
C PHE A 271 -1.68 -6.81 14.20
N GLY A 272 -2.33 -6.08 13.32
CA GLY A 272 -3.37 -5.11 13.68
C GLY A 272 -2.82 -3.76 14.18
N GLY A 273 -1.86 -3.16 13.47
CA GLY A 273 -1.17 -1.95 13.89
C GLY A 273 -1.75 -0.63 13.38
N ASN A 274 -2.59 -0.64 12.37
CA ASN A 274 -3.16 0.58 11.83
C ASN A 274 -4.23 1.16 12.77
N SER A 275 -4.14 2.47 13.05
CA SER A 275 -5.07 3.18 13.95
C SER A 275 -6.54 3.09 13.51
N ARG A 276 -6.79 2.89 12.22
CA ARG A 276 -8.14 2.71 11.69
C ARG A 276 -8.86 1.48 12.28
N TYR A 277 -8.15 0.41 12.68
CA TYR A 277 -8.78 -0.77 13.27
C TYR A 277 -9.45 -0.45 14.60
N ALA A 278 -8.78 0.31 15.47
CA ALA A 278 -9.37 0.77 16.73
C ALA A 278 -10.56 1.71 16.45
N LYS A 279 -10.42 2.62 15.47
CA LYS A 279 -11.48 3.53 15.06
C LYS A 279 -12.70 2.76 14.52
N GLN A 280 -12.50 1.76 13.66
CA GLN A 280 -13.60 0.95 13.14
C GLN A 280 -14.27 0.12 14.24
N ARG A 281 -13.52 -0.39 15.20
CA ARG A 281 -14.10 -1.07 16.37
C ARG A 281 -15.04 -0.16 17.15
N VAL A 282 -14.65 1.10 17.35
CA VAL A 282 -15.52 2.10 18.01
C VAL A 282 -16.79 2.33 17.17
N PHE A 283 -16.67 2.45 15.84
CA PHE A 283 -17.85 2.55 14.98
C PHE A 283 -18.72 1.28 15.01
N GLY A 284 -18.13 0.10 15.15
CA GLY A 284 -18.84 -1.16 15.29
C GLY A 284 -19.79 -1.21 16.49
N TRP A 285 -19.47 -0.50 17.59
CA TRP A 285 -20.35 -0.42 18.76
C TRP A 285 -21.72 0.18 18.43
N TYR A 286 -21.79 1.11 17.47
CA TYR A 286 -23.06 1.63 16.98
C TYR A 286 -23.94 0.52 16.39
N GLY A 287 -23.38 -0.41 15.66
CA GLY A 287 -24.09 -1.55 15.08
C GLY A 287 -24.71 -2.52 16.10
N HIS A 288 -24.22 -2.52 17.35
CA HIS A 288 -24.80 -3.32 18.45
C HIS A 288 -26.02 -2.68 19.11
N LEU A 289 -26.32 -1.41 18.85
CA LEU A 289 -27.51 -0.76 19.37
C LEU A 289 -28.75 -1.26 18.63
N PRO A 290 -29.92 -1.36 19.30
CA PRO A 290 -31.17 -1.68 18.64
C PRO A 290 -31.48 -0.72 17.50
N GLY A 291 -31.92 -1.23 16.34
CA GLY A 291 -32.20 -0.41 15.16
C GLY A 291 -33.26 0.67 15.39
N ALA A 292 -34.22 0.46 16.31
CA ALA A 292 -35.18 1.46 16.74
C ALA A 292 -34.49 2.66 17.43
N LEU A 293 -33.47 2.42 18.25
CA LEU A 293 -32.68 3.48 18.90
C LEU A 293 -31.81 4.23 17.89
N GLN A 294 -31.14 3.50 16.98
CA GLN A 294 -30.31 4.10 15.94
C GLN A 294 -31.16 5.05 15.05
N ARG A 295 -32.14 4.49 14.33
CA ARG A 295 -32.93 5.20 13.30
C ARG A 295 -34.05 6.03 13.88
N GLY A 296 -34.63 5.63 15.03
CA GLY A 296 -35.76 6.32 15.66
C GLY A 296 -35.40 7.49 16.57
N VAL A 297 -34.17 7.46 17.13
CA VAL A 297 -33.76 8.47 18.12
C VAL A 297 -32.44 9.15 17.72
N MET A 298 -31.37 8.38 17.59
CA MET A 298 -30.02 8.96 17.45
C MET A 298 -29.82 9.68 16.11
N GLU A 299 -30.21 9.05 15.01
CA GLU A 299 -30.07 9.66 13.68
C GLU A 299 -30.92 10.93 13.53
N PRO A 300 -32.24 10.93 13.82
CA PRO A 300 -33.03 12.14 13.74
C PRO A 300 -32.52 13.25 14.66
N LEU A 301 -32.14 12.92 15.90
CA LEU A 301 -31.66 13.90 16.87
C LEU A 301 -30.33 14.53 16.47
N LEU A 302 -29.35 13.72 16.06
CA LEU A 302 -27.99 14.19 15.79
C LEU A 302 -27.80 14.68 14.34
N LEU A 303 -28.50 14.10 13.38
CA LEU A 303 -28.34 14.43 11.95
C LEU A 303 -29.48 15.30 11.41
N GLY A 304 -30.71 15.19 11.99
CA GLY A 304 -31.89 15.86 11.52
C GLY A 304 -32.19 17.19 12.22
N THR A 305 -31.50 17.54 13.32
CA THR A 305 -31.74 18.77 14.08
C THR A 305 -30.49 19.65 14.18
N PRO A 306 -30.65 20.96 14.50
CA PRO A 306 -29.52 21.86 14.78
C PRO A 306 -28.64 21.43 15.97
N LEU A 307 -29.16 20.58 16.86
CA LEU A 307 -28.41 20.02 18.02
C LEU A 307 -27.10 19.36 17.60
N GLY A 308 -27.07 18.62 16.49
CA GLY A 308 -25.85 18.00 15.99
C GLY A 308 -24.76 18.98 15.53
N ARG A 309 -25.10 20.27 15.36
CA ARG A 309 -24.13 21.33 14.99
C ARG A 309 -23.48 21.97 16.22
N LEU A 310 -24.00 21.74 17.42
CA LEU A 310 -23.41 22.24 18.65
C LEU A 310 -22.02 21.61 18.88
N PRO A 311 -21.04 22.34 19.42
CA PRO A 311 -19.65 21.86 19.56
C PRO A 311 -19.53 20.52 20.28
N LEU A 312 -20.34 20.28 21.31
CA LEU A 312 -20.35 19.02 22.08
C LEU A 312 -21.03 17.88 21.32
N ALA A 313 -22.11 18.14 20.60
CA ALA A 313 -22.85 17.13 19.85
C ALA A 313 -22.24 16.83 18.47
N ARG A 314 -21.44 17.74 17.91
CA ARG A 314 -20.82 17.60 16.57
C ARG A 314 -19.97 16.34 16.44
N LYS A 315 -19.23 15.96 17.49
CA LYS A 315 -18.45 14.71 17.51
C LYS A 315 -19.36 13.48 17.46
N GLY A 316 -20.49 13.51 18.19
CA GLY A 316 -21.51 12.46 18.17
C GLY A 316 -22.20 12.36 16.80
N ALA A 317 -22.55 13.48 16.20
CA ALA A 317 -23.14 13.52 14.86
C ALA A 317 -22.19 12.94 13.81
N SER A 318 -20.93 13.38 13.80
CA SER A 318 -19.88 12.82 12.90
C SER A 318 -19.63 11.33 13.15
N TYR A 319 -19.73 10.88 14.41
CA TYR A 319 -19.64 9.46 14.74
C TYR A 319 -20.79 8.66 14.12
N VAL A 320 -22.04 9.10 14.33
CA VAL A 320 -23.22 8.42 13.79
C VAL A 320 -23.22 8.45 12.26
N GLU A 321 -22.89 9.60 11.66
CA GLU A 321 -22.77 9.75 10.21
C GLU A 321 -21.83 8.73 9.58
N GLN A 322 -20.65 8.52 10.18
CA GLN A 322 -19.69 7.55 9.69
C GLN A 322 -20.09 6.11 10.06
N ALA A 323 -20.58 5.87 11.27
CA ALA A 323 -20.92 4.54 11.76
C ALA A 323 -22.04 3.86 10.96
N ARG A 324 -23.00 4.65 10.42
CA ARG A 324 -24.09 4.12 9.58
C ARG A 324 -23.66 3.66 8.18
N ILE A 325 -22.48 4.08 7.72
CA ILE A 325 -21.96 3.66 6.41
C ILE A 325 -21.48 2.21 6.52
N PRO A 326 -21.95 1.29 5.66
CA PRO A 326 -21.53 -0.11 5.73
C PRO A 326 -20.07 -0.28 5.32
N MET A 327 -19.45 -1.38 5.78
CA MET A 327 -18.12 -1.78 5.33
C MET A 327 -18.19 -2.41 3.93
N PRO A 328 -17.19 -2.22 3.08
CA PRO A 328 -15.96 -1.44 3.26
C PRO A 328 -16.09 0.04 2.93
N ASP A 329 -17.23 0.53 2.47
CA ASP A 329 -17.44 1.91 2.00
C ASP A 329 -17.03 2.94 3.06
N ARG A 330 -17.22 2.61 4.34
CA ARG A 330 -16.80 3.45 5.47
C ARG A 330 -15.31 3.77 5.44
N LEU A 331 -14.47 2.89 4.89
CA LEU A 331 -13.03 3.13 4.76
C LEU A 331 -12.71 4.27 3.78
N GLN A 332 -13.64 4.58 2.88
CA GLN A 332 -13.49 5.61 1.85
C GLN A 332 -14.09 6.96 2.23
N THR A 333 -14.60 7.13 3.46
CA THR A 333 -15.16 8.42 3.93
C THR A 333 -14.15 9.56 3.93
N TYR A 334 -12.86 9.26 3.88
CA TYR A 334 -11.76 10.22 3.78
C TYR A 334 -11.06 10.20 2.41
N ASN A 335 -11.57 9.42 1.45
CA ASN A 335 -11.03 9.44 0.08
C ASN A 335 -11.11 10.84 -0.52
N LEU A 336 -9.97 11.37 -0.94
CA LEU A 336 -9.84 12.77 -1.30
C LEU A 336 -10.63 13.10 -2.57
N LEU A 337 -10.55 12.23 -3.60
CA LEU A 337 -11.32 12.39 -4.84
C LEU A 337 -12.84 12.37 -4.57
N GLY A 338 -13.30 11.43 -3.73
CA GLY A 338 -14.70 11.33 -3.35
C GLY A 338 -15.21 12.54 -2.58
N ARG A 339 -14.38 13.13 -1.70
CA ARG A 339 -14.73 14.32 -0.91
C ARG A 339 -14.74 15.62 -1.71
N LEU A 340 -13.83 15.72 -2.69
CA LEU A 340 -13.78 16.85 -3.61
C LEU A 340 -14.91 16.79 -4.66
N GLY A 341 -15.46 15.60 -4.90
CA GLY A 341 -16.47 15.34 -5.91
C GLY A 341 -15.85 15.03 -7.28
N THR A 342 -16.09 13.83 -7.75
CA THR A 342 -15.49 13.32 -9.00
C THR A 342 -15.83 14.21 -10.21
N GLU A 343 -17.07 14.73 -10.27
CA GLU A 343 -17.53 15.64 -11.32
C GLU A 343 -16.93 17.05 -11.22
N ALA A 344 -16.55 17.47 -10.02
CA ALA A 344 -15.88 18.76 -9.82
C ALA A 344 -14.41 18.69 -10.22
N VAL A 345 -13.78 17.52 -10.05
CA VAL A 345 -12.35 17.28 -10.27
C VAL A 345 -12.05 16.88 -11.71
N LEU A 346 -12.79 15.91 -12.27
CA LEU A 346 -12.50 15.30 -13.58
C LEU A 346 -13.30 15.94 -14.72
N THR A 347 -12.71 15.93 -15.92
CA THR A 347 -13.40 16.47 -17.10
C THR A 347 -14.58 15.57 -17.51
N PRO A 348 -15.63 16.14 -18.14
CA PRO A 348 -16.70 15.35 -18.73
C PRO A 348 -16.21 14.32 -19.76
N ALA A 349 -15.17 14.66 -20.53
CA ALA A 349 -14.58 13.76 -21.53
C ALA A 349 -13.98 12.50 -20.90
N LEU A 350 -13.25 12.64 -19.77
CA LEU A 350 -12.75 11.49 -19.03
C LEU A 350 -13.89 10.71 -18.39
N LEU A 351 -14.85 11.41 -17.77
CA LEU A 351 -15.98 10.76 -17.10
C LEU A 351 -16.86 9.94 -18.05
N ALA A 352 -16.95 10.33 -19.32
CA ALA A 352 -17.67 9.57 -20.34
C ALA A 352 -17.00 8.24 -20.72
N GLN A 353 -15.71 8.05 -20.40
CA GLN A 353 -14.91 6.87 -20.76
C GLN A 353 -14.70 5.90 -19.59
N VAL A 354 -15.21 6.21 -18.37
CA VAL A 354 -14.92 5.46 -17.17
C VAL A 354 -16.18 5.06 -16.40
N ASP A 355 -16.11 3.93 -15.73
CA ASP A 355 -17.09 3.54 -14.71
C ASP A 355 -16.66 4.10 -13.34
N ARG A 356 -17.36 5.13 -12.88
CA ARG A 356 -17.13 5.79 -11.58
C ARG A 356 -17.43 4.90 -10.38
N ALA A 357 -18.27 3.89 -10.54
CA ALA A 357 -18.63 2.96 -9.48
C ALA A 357 -17.60 1.83 -9.33
N ALA A 358 -16.80 1.55 -10.35
CA ALA A 358 -15.87 0.43 -10.39
C ALA A 358 -14.88 0.38 -9.21
N PRO A 359 -14.26 1.49 -8.74
CA PRO A 359 -13.35 1.44 -7.59
C PRO A 359 -14.01 0.92 -6.31
N LEU A 360 -15.21 1.42 -5.97
CA LEU A 360 -15.96 0.93 -4.81
C LEU A 360 -16.50 -0.48 -5.01
N ALA A 361 -16.98 -0.82 -6.20
CA ALA A 361 -17.45 -2.15 -6.53
C ALA A 361 -16.32 -3.20 -6.36
N GLN A 362 -15.11 -2.88 -6.81
CA GLN A 362 -13.93 -3.72 -6.61
C GLN A 362 -13.64 -3.93 -5.12
N GLN A 363 -13.69 -2.88 -4.31
CA GLN A 363 -13.45 -2.98 -2.87
C GLN A 363 -14.51 -3.81 -2.16
N ARG A 364 -15.80 -3.62 -2.51
CA ARG A 364 -16.91 -4.44 -1.97
C ARG A 364 -16.75 -5.92 -2.32
N ALA A 365 -16.32 -6.22 -3.53
CA ALA A 365 -16.05 -7.61 -3.94
C ALA A 365 -14.90 -8.23 -3.14
N VAL A 366 -13.80 -7.50 -2.91
CA VAL A 366 -12.67 -7.96 -2.09
C VAL A 366 -13.11 -8.19 -0.63
N TRP A 367 -13.89 -7.26 -0.07
CA TRP A 367 -14.41 -7.39 1.28
C TRP A 367 -15.34 -8.60 1.45
N ALA A 368 -16.23 -8.80 0.51
CA ALA A 368 -17.16 -9.93 0.52
C ALA A 368 -16.46 -11.30 0.34
N ALA A 369 -15.35 -11.32 -0.40
CA ALA A 369 -14.56 -12.53 -0.64
C ALA A 369 -13.60 -12.90 0.50
N ALA A 370 -13.46 -12.06 1.54
CA ALA A 370 -12.57 -12.32 2.67
C ALA A 370 -13.06 -13.53 3.50
N VAL A 371 -12.15 -14.48 3.74
CA VAL A 371 -12.40 -15.68 4.56
C VAL A 371 -12.04 -15.37 6.01
N ALA A 372 -12.95 -14.76 6.74
CA ALA A 372 -12.79 -14.37 8.13
C ALA A 372 -14.16 -14.16 8.81
N ASP A 373 -14.30 -14.59 10.07
CA ASP A 373 -15.52 -14.39 10.85
C ASP A 373 -15.52 -13.01 11.54
N ALA A 374 -14.38 -12.62 12.11
CA ALA A 374 -14.24 -11.34 12.80
C ALA A 374 -14.06 -10.18 11.83
N GLU A 375 -14.71 -9.04 12.11
CA GLU A 375 -14.59 -7.82 11.30
C GLU A 375 -13.13 -7.33 11.22
N LEU A 376 -12.36 -7.41 12.31
CA LEU A 376 -10.94 -7.05 12.29
C LEU A 376 -10.15 -7.91 11.29
N ASP A 377 -10.38 -9.21 11.26
CA ASP A 377 -9.65 -10.12 10.37
C ASP A 377 -10.04 -9.88 8.89
N ARG A 378 -11.30 -9.48 8.61
CA ARG A 378 -11.71 -8.99 7.29
C ARG A 378 -10.99 -7.70 6.90
N HIS A 379 -10.80 -6.78 7.85
CA HIS A 379 -10.00 -5.58 7.64
C HIS A 379 -8.55 -5.91 7.30
N LEU A 380 -7.94 -6.84 8.02
CA LEU A 380 -6.57 -7.27 7.72
C LEU A 380 -6.46 -7.88 6.33
N ALA A 381 -7.39 -8.76 5.95
CA ALA A 381 -7.44 -9.33 4.58
C ALA A 381 -7.59 -8.25 3.51
N PHE A 382 -8.41 -7.23 3.77
CA PHE A 382 -8.59 -6.07 2.89
C PHE A 382 -7.30 -5.25 2.78
N ASP A 383 -6.58 -5.04 3.89
CA ASP A 383 -5.34 -4.29 3.92
C ASP A 383 -4.17 -5.05 3.29
N TRP A 384 -4.13 -6.37 3.40
CA TRP A 384 -3.16 -7.17 2.64
C TRP A 384 -3.31 -6.94 1.15
N ARG A 385 -4.56 -6.77 0.70
CA ARG A 385 -4.84 -6.53 -0.71
C ARG A 385 -4.54 -5.11 -1.18
N TYR A 386 -4.97 -4.09 -0.44
CA TYR A 386 -4.88 -2.70 -0.89
C TYR A 386 -3.70 -1.95 -0.29
N THR A 387 -3.54 -1.98 1.04
CA THR A 387 -2.48 -1.22 1.71
C THR A 387 -1.13 -1.85 1.44
N LEU A 388 -1.01 -3.17 1.63
CA LEU A 388 0.26 -3.87 1.50
C LEU A 388 0.64 -4.11 0.03
N ALA A 389 -0.15 -4.92 -0.70
CA ALA A 389 0.22 -5.36 -2.05
C ALA A 389 0.19 -4.26 -3.11
N GLU A 390 -0.67 -3.23 -2.97
CA GLU A 390 -0.82 -2.19 -3.99
C GLU A 390 -0.14 -0.85 -3.63
N SER A 391 0.23 -0.64 -2.36
CA SER A 391 0.82 0.62 -1.92
C SER A 391 2.17 0.43 -1.24
N ASP A 392 2.27 -0.29 -0.11
CA ASP A 392 3.49 -0.30 0.68
C ASP A 392 4.61 -1.13 0.06
N LEU A 393 4.33 -2.33 -0.44
CA LEU A 393 5.36 -3.13 -1.12
C LEU A 393 5.84 -2.48 -2.42
N PRO A 394 4.96 -1.98 -3.33
CA PRO A 394 5.40 -1.23 -4.50
C PRO A 394 6.25 -0.01 -4.14
N LYS A 395 5.87 0.77 -3.12
CA LYS A 395 6.62 1.94 -2.63
C LYS A 395 8.08 1.61 -2.38
N VAL A 396 8.34 0.61 -1.53
CA VAL A 396 9.71 0.25 -1.13
C VAL A 396 10.45 -0.44 -2.28
N ARG A 397 9.80 -1.39 -2.95
CA ARG A 397 10.41 -2.16 -4.05
C ARG A 397 10.83 -1.26 -5.22
N MET A 398 9.97 -0.32 -5.64
CA MET A 398 10.31 0.58 -6.76
C MET A 398 11.40 1.56 -6.35
N ALA A 399 11.35 2.08 -5.12
CA ALA A 399 12.36 2.98 -4.58
C ALA A 399 13.75 2.32 -4.49
N THR A 400 13.81 1.09 -3.97
CA THR A 400 15.08 0.34 -3.88
C THR A 400 15.60 -0.09 -5.26
N ALA A 401 14.72 -0.54 -6.15
CA ALA A 401 15.09 -0.88 -7.53
C ALA A 401 15.66 0.33 -8.29
N MET A 402 15.09 1.52 -8.09
CA MET A 402 15.58 2.78 -8.66
C MET A 402 16.99 3.13 -8.18
N ALA A 403 17.36 2.70 -6.96
CA ALA A 403 18.72 2.84 -6.43
C ALA A 403 19.66 1.66 -6.81
N GLY A 404 19.15 0.63 -7.48
CA GLY A 404 19.92 -0.60 -7.80
C GLY A 404 20.18 -1.46 -6.56
N VAL A 405 19.25 -1.50 -5.62
CA VAL A 405 19.29 -2.28 -4.38
C VAL A 405 18.10 -3.26 -4.38
N ASP A 406 18.34 -4.51 -4.02
CA ASP A 406 17.27 -5.49 -3.77
C ASP A 406 16.67 -5.28 -2.37
N VAL A 407 15.40 -5.66 -2.19
CA VAL A 407 14.72 -5.56 -0.90
C VAL A 407 14.08 -6.87 -0.49
N ALA A 408 14.16 -7.20 0.80
CA ALA A 408 13.43 -8.30 1.40
C ALA A 408 12.61 -7.82 2.60
N TYR A 409 11.51 -8.52 2.84
CA TYR A 409 10.50 -8.18 3.85
C TYR A 409 10.37 -9.32 4.87
N PRO A 410 11.23 -9.41 5.90
CA PRO A 410 11.22 -10.54 6.82
C PRO A 410 9.88 -10.77 7.52
N LEU A 411 9.15 -9.69 7.87
CA LEU A 411 7.84 -9.81 8.52
C LEU A 411 6.78 -10.47 7.62
N LEU A 412 7.01 -10.52 6.31
CA LEU A 412 6.13 -11.10 5.31
C LEU A 412 6.55 -12.51 4.86
N ASP A 413 7.33 -13.18 5.68
CA ASP A 413 7.66 -14.60 5.50
C ASP A 413 6.41 -15.48 5.62
N ASP A 414 6.33 -16.54 4.82
CA ASP A 414 5.16 -17.43 4.76
C ASP A 414 4.81 -18.03 6.14
N GLY A 415 5.81 -18.31 6.98
CA GLY A 415 5.59 -18.78 8.35
C GLY A 415 4.92 -17.73 9.23
N LEU A 416 5.31 -16.45 9.11
CA LEU A 416 4.70 -15.35 9.84
C LEU A 416 3.30 -15.00 9.29
N LEU A 417 3.11 -15.06 7.97
CA LEU A 417 1.79 -14.94 7.34
C LEU A 417 0.82 -15.99 7.91
N ALA A 418 1.20 -17.26 7.87
CA ALA A 418 0.39 -18.36 8.41
C ALA A 418 0.18 -18.26 9.92
N PHE A 419 1.16 -17.79 10.68
CA PHE A 419 1.04 -17.54 12.11
C PHE A 419 0.01 -16.44 12.40
N SER A 420 0.08 -15.33 11.68
CA SER A 420 -0.80 -14.17 11.91
C SER A 420 -2.27 -14.49 11.65
N THR A 421 -2.59 -15.34 10.65
CA THR A 421 -3.98 -15.76 10.37
C THR A 421 -4.57 -16.66 11.46
N ARG A 422 -3.71 -17.33 12.24
CA ARG A 422 -4.12 -18.21 13.36
C ARG A 422 -4.04 -17.54 14.73
N LEU A 423 -3.44 -16.34 14.81
CA LEU A 423 -3.36 -15.59 16.06
C LEU A 423 -4.76 -15.17 16.52
N PRO A 424 -5.15 -15.34 17.80
CA PRO A 424 -6.44 -14.88 18.29
C PRO A 424 -6.68 -13.41 17.94
N THR A 425 -7.85 -13.10 17.40
CA THR A 425 -8.21 -11.72 16.98
C THR A 425 -8.09 -10.72 18.13
N ALA A 426 -8.42 -11.16 19.37
CA ALA A 426 -8.27 -10.35 20.57
C ALA A 426 -6.80 -10.01 20.91
N TYR A 427 -5.83 -10.78 20.38
CA TYR A 427 -4.40 -10.51 20.56
C TYR A 427 -3.87 -9.49 19.54
N LYS A 428 -4.51 -9.38 18.40
CA LYS A 428 -4.19 -8.33 17.40
C LYS A 428 -4.67 -6.96 17.89
N LEU A 429 -5.91 -6.89 18.41
CA LEU A 429 -6.51 -5.67 18.95
C LEU A 429 -7.18 -5.97 20.31
N LYS A 430 -6.49 -5.68 21.41
CA LYS A 430 -7.00 -5.89 22.78
C LYS A 430 -7.67 -4.63 23.31
N GLY A 431 -9.01 -4.63 23.36
CA GLY A 431 -9.76 -3.39 23.56
C GLY A 431 -9.48 -2.43 22.39
N LEU A 432 -8.85 -1.30 22.66
CA LEU A 432 -8.37 -0.36 21.64
C LEU A 432 -6.83 -0.35 21.48
N LYS A 433 -6.14 -1.28 22.16
CA LYS A 433 -4.68 -1.40 22.10
C LYS A 433 -4.29 -2.15 20.82
N LEU A 434 -3.75 -1.40 19.86
CA LEU A 434 -3.25 -1.90 18.60
C LEU A 434 -2.04 -2.80 18.79
N ARG A 435 -1.90 -3.87 17.98
CA ARG A 435 -0.75 -4.79 17.96
C ARG A 435 -0.40 -5.35 19.34
N TRP A 436 -1.41 -5.61 20.17
CA TRP A 436 -1.12 -5.97 21.55
C TRP A 436 -0.16 -7.15 21.65
N PHE A 437 -0.41 -8.24 20.91
CA PHE A 437 0.48 -9.41 20.92
C PHE A 437 1.90 -9.06 20.45
N PHE A 438 2.04 -8.37 19.31
CA PHE A 438 3.33 -8.03 18.73
C PHE A 438 4.18 -7.21 19.72
N LYS A 439 3.58 -6.20 20.33
CA LYS A 439 4.25 -5.36 21.33
C LYS A 439 4.64 -6.13 22.59
N GLU A 440 3.73 -6.93 23.15
CA GLU A 440 4.02 -7.70 24.36
C GLU A 440 5.02 -8.85 24.11
N ALA A 441 4.97 -9.48 22.93
CA ALA A 441 5.92 -10.52 22.57
C ALA A 441 7.36 -10.01 22.43
N LEU A 442 7.50 -8.74 22.02
CA LEU A 442 8.80 -8.07 21.84
C LEU A 442 9.24 -7.27 23.07
N ARG A 443 8.49 -7.30 24.17
CA ARG A 443 8.89 -6.67 25.43
C ARG A 443 10.16 -7.32 25.96
N GLY A 444 11.16 -6.49 26.31
CA GLY A 444 12.50 -6.94 26.69
C GLY A 444 13.46 -7.15 25.50
N PHE A 445 12.94 -7.21 24.27
CA PHE A 445 13.74 -7.18 23.04
C PHE A 445 13.82 -5.76 22.47
N LEU A 446 12.68 -5.07 22.33
CA LEU A 446 12.64 -3.67 21.94
C LEU A 446 12.71 -2.74 23.16
N PRO A 447 13.30 -1.53 23.03
CA PRO A 447 13.20 -0.49 24.05
C PRO A 447 11.73 -0.14 24.35
N ASP A 448 11.42 0.16 25.62
CA ASP A 448 10.07 0.53 26.02
C ASP A 448 9.56 1.80 25.32
N GLU A 449 10.44 2.75 25.00
CA GLU A 449 10.14 3.96 24.24
C GLU A 449 9.61 3.63 22.85
N ILE A 450 10.15 2.61 22.20
CA ILE A 450 9.69 2.13 20.87
C ILE A 450 8.35 1.40 21.01
N ILE A 451 8.18 0.59 22.04
CA ILE A 451 6.92 -0.15 22.30
C ILE A 451 5.77 0.82 22.60
N THR A 452 6.04 1.86 23.39
CA THR A 452 5.01 2.80 23.87
C THR A 452 4.82 4.00 22.93
N LYS A 453 5.69 4.17 21.94
CA LYS A 453 5.60 5.24 20.93
C LYS A 453 4.18 5.35 20.37
N PRO A 454 3.58 6.57 20.36
CA PRO A 454 2.34 6.82 19.65
C PRO A 454 2.50 6.51 18.16
N LYS A 455 1.46 5.92 17.55
CA LYS A 455 1.50 5.63 16.12
C LYS A 455 1.42 6.92 15.32
N HIS A 456 2.47 7.26 14.61
CA HIS A 456 2.48 8.25 13.55
C HIS A 456 2.68 7.54 12.21
N GLY A 457 2.02 8.02 11.15
CA GLY A 457 2.30 7.55 9.80
C GLY A 457 3.58 8.24 9.29
N PHE A 458 4.46 7.49 8.66
CA PHE A 458 5.59 8.07 7.94
C PHE A 458 5.05 8.80 6.71
N GLY A 459 5.20 10.11 6.67
CA GLY A 459 4.67 10.96 5.60
C GLY A 459 5.70 11.98 5.15
N LEU A 460 5.69 12.29 3.85
CA LEU A 460 6.49 13.36 3.27
C LEU A 460 5.77 14.70 3.50
N PRO A 461 6.44 15.75 4.02
CA PRO A 461 5.84 17.07 4.22
C PRO A 461 5.69 17.86 2.91
N PHE A 462 5.33 17.19 1.81
CA PHE A 462 5.29 17.76 0.47
C PHE A 462 4.42 19.02 0.39
N GLY A 463 3.18 18.97 0.87
CA GLY A 463 2.27 20.10 0.78
C GLY A 463 2.77 21.32 1.57
N VAL A 464 3.41 21.08 2.74
CA VAL A 464 4.03 22.14 3.55
C VAL A 464 5.20 22.76 2.79
N TRP A 465 6.03 21.94 2.16
CA TRP A 465 7.17 22.43 1.37
C TRP A 465 6.73 23.12 0.07
N ALA A 466 5.74 22.56 -0.64
CA ALA A 466 5.19 23.15 -1.85
C ALA A 466 4.53 24.51 -1.60
N SER A 467 3.99 24.76 -0.40
CA SER A 467 3.46 26.07 -0.03
C SER A 467 4.53 27.11 0.36
N ARG A 468 5.76 26.68 0.66
CA ARG A 468 6.85 27.55 1.16
C ARG A 468 8.04 27.69 0.21
N ASN A 469 8.31 26.68 -0.61
CA ASN A 469 9.44 26.67 -1.55
C ASN A 469 8.97 27.08 -2.95
N PRO A 470 9.37 28.24 -3.48
CA PRO A 470 8.88 28.75 -4.77
C PRO A 470 9.18 27.84 -5.96
N LYS A 471 10.34 27.15 -5.98
CA LYS A 471 10.70 26.25 -7.07
C LYS A 471 9.81 25.00 -7.06
N LEU A 472 9.61 24.39 -5.90
CA LEU A 472 8.74 23.22 -5.75
C LEU A 472 7.28 23.59 -6.02
N SER A 473 6.82 24.77 -5.57
CA SER A 473 5.48 25.29 -5.87
C SER A 473 5.27 25.45 -7.38
N ALA A 474 6.21 26.08 -8.08
CA ALA A 474 6.12 26.28 -9.53
C ALA A 474 6.12 24.96 -10.29
N PHE A 475 7.00 24.03 -9.93
CA PHE A 475 7.07 22.70 -10.53
C PHE A 475 5.78 21.89 -10.34
N ALA A 476 5.23 21.92 -9.14
CA ALA A 476 3.96 21.25 -8.83
C ALA A 476 2.79 21.89 -9.60
N ALA A 477 2.70 23.22 -9.60
CA ALA A 477 1.64 23.95 -10.30
C ALA A 477 1.66 23.71 -11.81
N GLU A 478 2.84 23.75 -12.43
CA GLU A 478 3.02 23.42 -13.85
C GLU A 478 2.55 22.00 -14.17
N SER A 479 2.93 21.03 -13.35
CA SER A 479 2.53 19.63 -13.52
C SER A 479 1.02 19.44 -13.41
N VAL A 480 0.39 20.03 -12.39
CA VAL A 480 -1.06 19.89 -12.18
C VAL A 480 -1.84 20.56 -13.32
N ARG A 481 -1.39 21.73 -13.83
CA ARG A 481 -1.97 22.37 -15.00
C ARG A 481 -1.80 21.52 -16.27
N GLY A 482 -0.66 20.84 -16.41
CA GLY A 482 -0.44 19.89 -17.51
C GLY A 482 -1.52 18.81 -17.59
N LEU A 483 -2.02 18.29 -16.47
CA LEU A 483 -3.16 17.35 -16.47
C LEU A 483 -4.47 17.99 -16.95
N ALA A 484 -4.69 19.26 -16.68
CA ALA A 484 -5.86 19.97 -17.24
C ALA A 484 -5.72 20.15 -18.76
N ASP A 485 -4.53 20.48 -19.25
CA ASP A 485 -4.25 20.60 -20.68
C ASP A 485 -4.39 19.27 -21.41
N ARG A 486 -4.18 18.14 -20.73
CA ARG A 486 -4.44 16.79 -21.24
C ARG A 486 -5.92 16.39 -21.21
N GLY A 487 -6.79 17.20 -20.62
CA GLY A 487 -8.20 16.88 -20.47
C GLY A 487 -8.51 15.88 -19.36
N VAL A 488 -7.61 15.67 -18.39
CA VAL A 488 -7.83 14.78 -17.22
C VAL A 488 -8.55 15.56 -16.13
N LEU A 489 -7.99 16.67 -15.67
CA LEU A 489 -8.54 17.52 -14.61
C LEU A 489 -9.27 18.73 -15.21
N ARG A 490 -10.29 19.21 -14.50
CA ARG A 490 -10.98 20.44 -14.86
C ARG A 490 -10.12 21.65 -14.49
N GLN A 491 -9.95 22.60 -15.44
CA GLN A 491 -9.20 23.84 -15.21
C GLN A 491 -9.67 24.64 -13.98
N PRO A 492 -11.00 24.86 -13.75
CA PRO A 492 -11.46 25.56 -12.54
C PRO A 492 -11.05 24.86 -11.25
N PHE A 493 -11.10 23.52 -11.22
CA PHE A 493 -10.64 22.75 -10.06
C PHE A 493 -9.16 22.95 -9.79
N VAL A 494 -8.32 22.90 -10.82
CA VAL A 494 -6.87 23.09 -10.72
C VAL A 494 -6.52 24.45 -10.13
N GLU A 495 -7.18 25.51 -10.60
CA GLU A 495 -6.94 26.87 -10.07
C GLU A 495 -7.39 27.00 -8.61
N THR A 496 -8.55 26.45 -8.25
CA THR A 496 -9.02 26.41 -6.85
C THR A 496 -8.09 25.58 -5.96
N LEU A 497 -7.65 24.41 -6.44
CA LEU A 497 -6.71 23.55 -5.70
C LEU A 497 -5.41 24.27 -5.36
N LEU A 498 -4.83 24.97 -6.34
CA LEU A 498 -3.52 25.62 -6.18
C LEU A 498 -3.60 26.95 -5.42
N ARG A 499 -4.65 27.76 -5.64
CA ARG A 499 -4.75 29.11 -5.07
C ARG A 499 -5.45 29.18 -3.72
N GLU A 500 -6.38 28.26 -3.45
CA GLU A 500 -7.22 28.29 -2.26
C GLU A 500 -6.97 27.10 -1.34
N HIS A 501 -7.11 25.87 -1.87
CA HIS A 501 -7.08 24.66 -1.05
C HIS A 501 -5.69 24.35 -0.49
N LEU A 502 -4.67 24.34 -1.34
CA LEU A 502 -3.31 24.04 -0.91
C LEU A 502 -2.80 25.02 0.15
N PRO A 503 -2.94 26.36 0.00
CA PRO A 503 -2.53 27.28 1.05
C PRO A 503 -3.34 27.16 2.35
N ALA A 504 -4.63 26.86 2.25
CA ALA A 504 -5.50 26.74 3.43
C ALA A 504 -5.17 25.51 4.29
N HIS A 505 -4.89 24.36 3.65
CA HIS A 505 -4.59 23.10 4.35
C HIS A 505 -3.51 22.29 3.61
N PRO A 506 -2.23 22.71 3.68
CA PRO A 506 -1.14 22.08 2.92
C PRO A 506 -0.98 20.59 3.18
N GLY A 507 -1.11 20.15 4.45
CA GLY A 507 -0.98 18.75 4.85
C GLY A 507 -2.10 17.84 4.31
N TYR A 508 -3.26 18.41 3.95
CA TYR A 508 -4.38 17.65 3.42
C TYR A 508 -4.45 17.72 1.88
N TYR A 509 -4.51 18.93 1.30
CA TYR A 509 -4.63 19.09 -0.15
C TYR A 509 -3.30 18.90 -0.89
N GLY A 510 -2.18 18.96 -0.18
CA GLY A 510 -0.86 18.60 -0.73
C GLY A 510 -0.83 17.20 -1.32
N GLU A 511 -1.63 16.26 -0.80
CA GLU A 511 -1.75 14.92 -1.35
C GLU A 511 -2.37 14.93 -2.75
N MET A 512 -3.44 15.73 -2.98
CA MET A 512 -4.05 15.84 -4.32
C MET A 512 -3.11 16.49 -5.33
N VAL A 513 -2.34 17.50 -4.90
CA VAL A 513 -1.29 18.10 -5.73
C VAL A 513 -0.21 17.08 -6.06
N TRP A 514 0.22 16.29 -5.07
CA TRP A 514 1.24 15.25 -5.23
C TRP A 514 0.82 14.18 -6.24
N ILE A 515 -0.34 13.56 -6.06
CA ILE A 515 -0.79 12.48 -6.96
C ILE A 515 -1.01 13.01 -8.38
N SER A 516 -1.56 14.23 -8.53
CA SER A 516 -1.74 14.86 -9.83
C SER A 516 -0.41 15.16 -10.51
N MET A 517 0.55 15.71 -9.76
CA MET A 517 1.90 15.98 -10.26
C MET A 517 2.60 14.69 -10.68
N MET A 518 2.58 13.63 -9.87
CA MET A 518 3.21 12.35 -10.20
C MET A 518 2.60 11.71 -11.45
N LEU A 519 1.29 11.81 -11.64
CA LEU A 519 0.63 11.35 -12.86
C LEU A 519 1.12 12.11 -14.09
N GLU A 520 1.15 13.45 -14.04
CA GLU A 520 1.62 14.26 -15.15
C GLU A 520 3.10 13.98 -15.47
N GLN A 521 3.95 13.89 -14.43
CA GLN A 521 5.37 13.60 -14.63
C GLN A 521 5.57 12.22 -15.28
N TRP A 522 4.78 11.22 -14.87
CA TRP A 522 4.79 9.90 -15.50
C TRP A 522 4.32 9.97 -16.97
N LEU A 523 3.23 10.68 -17.25
CA LEU A 523 2.71 10.87 -18.61
C LEU A 523 3.71 11.57 -19.52
N ARG A 524 4.45 12.56 -19.02
CA ARG A 524 5.52 13.24 -19.78
C ARG A 524 6.61 12.26 -20.23
N GLN A 525 6.95 11.28 -19.42
CA GLN A 525 8.00 10.30 -19.70
C GLN A 525 7.51 9.16 -20.62
N HIS A 526 6.34 8.61 -20.36
CA HIS A 526 5.89 7.35 -20.97
C HIS A 526 4.83 7.54 -22.06
N ALA A 527 4.08 8.63 -22.02
CA ALA A 527 3.00 8.92 -22.98
C ALA A 527 2.85 10.43 -23.22
N PRO A 528 3.88 11.13 -23.76
CA PRO A 528 3.87 12.59 -23.91
C PRO A 528 2.71 13.10 -24.76
N GLY A 529 2.29 12.34 -25.77
CA GLY A 529 1.17 12.67 -26.65
C GLY A 529 -0.21 12.32 -26.09
N PHE A 530 -0.32 11.71 -24.90
CA PHE A 530 -1.62 11.32 -24.35
C PHE A 530 -2.49 12.54 -24.05
N ARG A 531 -3.74 12.49 -24.52
CA ARG A 531 -4.84 13.40 -24.19
C ARG A 531 -6.13 12.61 -24.08
N VAL A 532 -7.01 13.08 -23.22
CA VAL A 532 -8.40 12.58 -23.16
C VAL A 532 -9.16 13.21 -24.32
N GLY A 533 -9.56 12.38 -25.27
CA GLY A 533 -10.31 12.77 -26.47
C GLY A 533 -11.80 12.57 -26.31
#